data_821adca3c6963273de546a4f8ff0738f
#
_entry.id   821adca3c6963273de546a4f8ff0738f
#
_cell.length_a   1.000
_cell.length_b   1.000
_cell.length_c   1.000
_cell.angle_alpha   90.00
_cell.angle_beta   90.00
_cell.angle_gamma   90.00
#
_symmetry.space_group_name_H-M   'P 1'
#
loop_
_entity.id
_entity.type
_entity.pdbx_description
1 polymer ?
#
loop_
_entity_poly.entity_id
_entity_poly.type
_entity_poly.pdbx_seq_one_letter_code
_entity_poly.pdbx_strand_id
1 'polypeptide(L)'
;MPTPSKAAIPSFRERFDALRNLRPFLRMIWATSRSLTLATIGLRLIRALLPVATLYVGKLIIDEAVRLLDAGVRYDSLGAAWNTGALDTLALLIGIELGLAVLADLLGRLVSYGDGLLSELFTNATSVRLMEHAATLDLEDFEDPDQQDKLDRARRQTMGRMNLMSQLFGQVQDLITVVTFAIGLMVYAPWLIALLAVALIPAFVGESHFNALGYSLNFAWTPERRQLEYIRQMGASVETAKEVKIFNLHRFLIARYRLLADKFYAANRALARRRAMWGAVLAALGTLGYYVAFGYIAWRTVRGDFTIGDLTFLAGSFRRLRQLLEGLLVGFSQVAGQALYLDDLFSFFAIQPEIASKPGAAMIPRPIERGFVFDNVGYRYADADGWALRNVSFDLREGEVLALVGENGAGKTTLVKLLARLYEPDEGRILLDGRDLRDYDVEDLRANIGVIFQDFVRYHLTAGENIGVGRLDAMDDAVRIRESARRAMADSMIESLPDGYDQMIGRRFKTGVDLSGGQWQKIAIARAYMRDAQVMILDEPTAALDARAEFEVFQRFKELSVRRTAVLISHRFSSVRMADRILVLAHGRLEATGTHDELMAAGGRYAELFELQAAGYR
;
A
#
# COMPACT_ATOMS: atom_id res chain seq x y z
N MET A 1 15.95 -26.94 -13.24
CA MET A 1 15.48 -25.69 -12.61
C MET A 1 15.76 -24.57 -13.61
N PRO A 2 14.82 -23.76 -14.02
CA PRO A 2 15.06 -22.70 -14.99
C PRO A 2 16.07 -21.70 -14.38
N THR A 3 17.07 -21.36 -15.17
CA THR A 3 17.94 -20.21 -14.88
C THR A 3 17.05 -18.97 -14.79
N PRO A 4 17.28 -18.07 -13.80
CA PRO A 4 16.50 -16.86 -13.72
C PRO A 4 16.51 -16.16 -15.08
N SER A 5 15.36 -15.82 -15.59
CA SER A 5 15.21 -15.01 -16.78
C SER A 5 16.19 -13.85 -16.68
N LYS A 6 17.02 -13.60 -17.68
CA LYS A 6 17.87 -12.42 -17.75
C LYS A 6 16.93 -11.22 -17.81
N ALA A 7 16.52 -10.70 -16.64
CA ALA A 7 15.81 -9.45 -16.58
C ALA A 7 16.69 -8.41 -17.27
N ALA A 8 16.19 -7.80 -18.31
CA ALA A 8 16.90 -6.78 -19.05
C ALA A 8 17.27 -5.67 -18.08
N ILE A 9 18.55 -5.28 -18.06
CA ILE A 9 19.00 -4.11 -17.30
C ILE A 9 18.21 -2.93 -17.86
N PRO A 10 17.39 -2.20 -17.04
CA PRO A 10 16.62 -1.10 -17.56
C PRO A 10 17.55 -0.11 -18.23
N SER A 11 17.25 0.21 -19.48
CA SER A 11 18.03 1.13 -20.29
C SER A 11 18.10 2.50 -19.61
N PHE A 12 19.10 3.30 -19.93
CA PHE A 12 19.22 4.67 -19.42
C PHE A 12 17.95 5.49 -19.78
N ARG A 13 17.33 5.19 -20.90
CA ARG A 13 16.09 5.79 -21.38
C ARG A 13 14.91 5.44 -20.47
N GLU A 14 14.72 4.19 -20.11
CA GLU A 14 13.62 3.76 -19.20
C GLU A 14 13.72 4.39 -17.82
N ARG A 15 14.96 4.62 -17.33
CA ARG A 15 15.16 5.33 -16.06
C ARG A 15 14.83 6.82 -16.17
N PHE A 16 15.12 7.41 -17.31
CA PHE A 16 14.76 8.81 -17.57
C PHE A 16 13.24 8.95 -17.71
N ASP A 17 12.58 7.99 -18.38
CA ASP A 17 11.13 7.95 -18.52
C ASP A 17 10.43 7.78 -17.15
N ALA A 18 11.02 7.01 -16.22
CA ALA A 18 10.50 6.87 -14.85
C ALA A 18 10.49 8.19 -14.07
N LEU A 19 11.38 9.14 -14.39
CA LEU A 19 11.36 10.46 -13.76
C LEU A 19 10.09 11.26 -14.07
N ARG A 20 9.37 10.92 -15.15
CA ARG A 20 8.06 11.50 -15.45
C ARG A 20 7.07 11.30 -14.29
N ASN A 21 7.21 10.21 -13.55
CA ASN A 21 6.38 9.91 -12.38
C ASN A 21 6.65 10.85 -11.18
N LEU A 22 7.76 11.59 -11.18
CA LEU A 22 8.04 12.58 -10.14
C LEU A 22 7.07 13.77 -10.20
N ARG A 23 6.60 14.15 -11.39
CA ARG A 23 5.67 15.29 -11.53
C ARG A 23 4.33 15.05 -10.82
N PRO A 24 3.61 13.92 -11.04
CA PRO A 24 2.41 13.61 -10.27
C PRO A 24 2.72 13.41 -8.77
N PHE A 25 3.86 12.83 -8.40
CA PHE A 25 4.28 12.70 -7.01
C PHE A 25 4.44 14.06 -6.32
N LEU A 26 5.14 15.01 -6.94
CA LEU A 26 5.30 16.37 -6.42
C LEU A 26 3.95 17.12 -6.32
N ARG A 27 3.02 16.88 -7.26
CA ARG A 27 1.66 17.42 -7.16
C ARG A 27 0.91 16.88 -5.96
N MET A 28 1.07 15.59 -5.65
CA MET A 28 0.45 14.98 -4.45
C MET A 28 1.01 15.61 -3.17
N ILE A 29 2.34 15.82 -3.08
CA ILE A 29 2.96 16.49 -1.93
C ILE A 29 2.41 17.91 -1.79
N TRP A 30 2.36 18.67 -2.89
CA TRP A 30 1.81 20.02 -2.92
C TRP A 30 0.35 20.07 -2.50
N ALA A 31 -0.47 19.10 -2.92
CA ALA A 31 -1.88 19.02 -2.55
C ALA A 31 -2.08 18.68 -1.05
N THR A 32 -1.14 17.92 -0.46
CA THR A 32 -1.19 17.56 0.97
C THR A 32 -1.04 18.78 1.88
N SER A 33 -0.01 19.64 1.63
CA SER A 33 0.17 20.87 2.41
C SER A 33 1.02 21.90 1.62
N ARG A 34 0.38 22.91 1.07
CA ARG A 34 1.07 23.99 0.32
C ARG A 34 1.99 24.82 1.22
N SER A 35 1.50 25.19 2.40
CA SER A 35 2.24 26.06 3.34
C SER A 35 3.50 25.39 3.84
N LEU A 36 3.41 24.12 4.26
CA LEU A 36 4.54 23.36 4.79
C LEU A 36 5.57 23.07 3.69
N THR A 37 5.11 22.75 2.48
CA THR A 37 6.00 22.55 1.32
C THR A 37 6.77 23.82 0.98
N LEU A 38 6.10 24.99 0.91
CA LEU A 38 6.76 26.27 0.66
C LEU A 38 7.75 26.64 1.76
N ALA A 39 7.37 26.46 3.03
CA ALA A 39 8.25 26.72 4.18
C ALA A 39 9.52 25.88 4.11
N THR A 40 9.38 24.56 3.87
CA THR A 40 10.51 23.63 3.77
C THR A 40 11.43 23.97 2.59
N ILE A 41 10.87 24.33 1.43
CA ILE A 41 11.65 24.77 0.27
C ILE A 41 12.37 26.08 0.58
N GLY A 42 11.70 27.08 1.17
CA GLY A 42 12.30 28.36 1.55
C GLY A 42 13.47 28.20 2.52
N LEU A 43 13.31 27.38 3.57
CA LEU A 43 14.39 27.07 4.52
C LEU A 43 15.59 26.41 3.83
N ARG A 44 15.36 25.51 2.89
CA ARG A 44 16.42 24.84 2.12
C ARG A 44 17.14 25.79 1.17
N LEU A 45 16.43 26.74 0.54
CA LEU A 45 17.05 27.76 -0.31
C LEU A 45 18.04 28.61 0.48
N ILE A 46 17.63 29.07 1.68
CA ILE A 46 18.53 29.84 2.56
C ILE A 46 19.72 28.98 2.99
N ARG A 47 19.46 27.75 3.42
CA ARG A 47 20.49 26.80 3.86
C ARG A 47 21.50 26.47 2.76
N ALA A 48 21.09 26.44 1.50
CA ALA A 48 21.96 26.13 0.36
C ALA A 48 23.09 27.14 0.14
N LEU A 49 22.91 28.40 0.59
CA LEU A 49 23.89 29.47 0.42
C LEU A 49 24.92 29.52 1.57
N LEU A 50 24.57 28.98 2.76
CA LEU A 50 25.40 29.09 3.95
C LEU A 50 26.81 28.47 3.80
N PRO A 51 26.99 27.29 3.16
CA PRO A 51 28.31 26.65 3.07
C PRO A 51 29.35 27.52 2.35
N VAL A 52 28.94 28.25 1.33
CA VAL A 52 29.85 29.17 0.60
C VAL A 52 30.17 30.39 1.44
N ALA A 53 29.14 30.94 2.13
CA ALA A 53 29.33 32.07 3.03
C ALA A 53 30.30 31.76 4.17
N THR A 54 30.14 30.59 4.81
CA THR A 54 31.02 30.11 5.90
C THR A 54 32.45 29.95 5.42
N LEU A 55 32.70 29.32 4.27
CA LEU A 55 34.04 29.14 3.72
C LEU A 55 34.66 30.50 3.31
N TYR A 56 33.87 31.46 2.81
CA TYR A 56 34.35 32.79 2.45
C TYR A 56 34.74 33.59 3.71
N VAL A 57 33.94 33.55 4.76
CA VAL A 57 34.29 34.20 6.04
C VAL A 57 35.55 33.56 6.64
N GLY A 58 35.68 32.20 6.57
CA GLY A 58 36.89 31.50 6.97
C GLY A 58 38.15 31.98 6.21
N LYS A 59 38.03 32.24 4.90
CA LYS A 59 39.10 32.88 4.13
C LYS A 59 39.47 34.25 4.73
N LEU A 60 38.49 35.12 5.00
CA LEU A 60 38.74 36.46 5.55
C LEU A 60 39.39 36.41 6.93
N ILE A 61 39.03 35.46 7.78
CA ILE A 61 39.65 35.20 9.09
C ILE A 61 41.14 34.88 8.92
N ILE A 62 41.46 33.98 7.98
CA ILE A 62 42.85 33.59 7.71
C ILE A 62 43.67 34.75 7.14
N ASP A 63 43.13 35.47 6.15
CA ASP A 63 43.81 36.61 5.55
C ASP A 63 44.06 37.71 6.59
N GLU A 64 43.12 37.99 7.50
CA GLU A 64 43.27 38.95 8.59
C GLU A 64 44.33 38.48 9.62
N ALA A 65 44.32 37.16 9.97
CA ALA A 65 45.34 36.62 10.85
C ALA A 65 46.73 36.72 10.26
N VAL A 66 46.90 36.45 8.95
CA VAL A 66 48.17 36.65 8.24
C VAL A 66 48.59 38.10 8.22
N ARG A 67 47.67 39.02 7.93
CA ARG A 67 47.91 40.48 7.96
C ARG A 67 48.45 40.96 9.32
N LEU A 68 47.86 40.46 10.41
CA LEU A 68 48.31 40.78 11.76
C LEU A 68 49.72 40.22 12.08
N LEU A 69 50.02 39.02 11.56
CA LEU A 69 51.37 38.40 11.69
C LEU A 69 52.42 39.20 10.91
N ASP A 70 52.11 39.60 9.68
CA ASP A 70 53.03 40.37 8.79
C ASP A 70 53.26 41.79 9.30
N ALA A 71 52.34 42.35 10.06
CA ALA A 71 52.52 43.66 10.70
C ALA A 71 53.61 43.68 11.78
N GLY A 72 54.16 42.51 12.14
CA GLY A 72 55.34 42.38 13.04
C GLY A 72 55.10 42.76 14.48
N VAL A 73 53.90 43.13 14.89
CA VAL A 73 53.57 43.57 16.22
C VAL A 73 53.30 42.33 17.09
N ARG A 74 54.18 42.13 18.10
CA ARG A 74 53.97 41.09 19.11
C ARG A 74 53.27 41.65 20.33
N TYR A 75 52.15 41.09 20.71
CA TYR A 75 51.40 41.46 21.90
C TYR A 75 51.73 40.47 23.03
N ASP A 76 52.08 40.99 24.24
CA ASP A 76 52.45 40.16 25.39
C ASP A 76 51.23 39.47 26.01
N SER A 77 50.04 39.90 25.70
CA SER A 77 48.79 39.29 26.17
C SER A 77 47.61 39.55 25.26
N LEU A 78 46.60 38.70 25.33
CA LEU A 78 45.32 38.89 24.62
C LEU A 78 44.64 40.24 24.99
N GLY A 79 44.73 40.64 26.27
CA GLY A 79 44.19 41.94 26.72
C GLY A 79 44.90 43.14 26.12
N ALA A 80 46.23 43.06 25.94
CA ALA A 80 47.00 44.13 25.30
C ALA A 80 46.61 44.29 23.81
N ALA A 81 46.47 43.19 23.10
CA ALA A 81 46.00 43.18 21.69
C ALA A 81 44.55 43.67 21.53
N TRP A 82 43.68 43.36 22.52
CA TRP A 82 42.28 43.84 22.53
C TRP A 82 42.20 45.36 22.74
N ASN A 83 42.93 45.89 23.73
CA ASN A 83 42.92 47.30 24.07
C ASN A 83 43.45 48.20 22.93
N THR A 84 44.25 47.66 22.00
CA THR A 84 44.72 48.40 20.83
C THR A 84 43.75 48.37 19.64
N GLY A 85 42.62 47.65 19.76
CA GLY A 85 41.66 47.47 18.64
C GLY A 85 42.18 46.56 17.51
N ALA A 86 43.38 45.98 17.67
CA ALA A 86 43.99 45.18 16.59
C ALA A 86 43.22 43.89 16.30
N LEU A 87 42.48 43.36 17.30
CA LEU A 87 41.68 42.14 17.16
C LEU A 87 40.22 42.39 16.78
N ASP A 88 39.75 43.65 16.65
CA ASP A 88 38.34 43.94 16.42
C ASP A 88 37.77 43.30 15.14
N THR A 89 38.53 43.42 14.03
CA THR A 89 38.13 42.81 12.75
C THR A 89 38.12 41.27 12.84
N LEU A 90 39.12 40.69 13.47
CA LEU A 90 39.22 39.26 13.65
C LEU A 90 38.07 38.73 14.53
N ALA A 91 37.79 39.42 15.63
CA ALA A 91 36.69 39.05 16.55
C ALA A 91 35.33 39.16 15.86
N LEU A 92 35.13 40.23 15.04
CA LEU A 92 33.92 40.40 14.24
C LEU A 92 33.72 39.25 13.25
N LEU A 93 34.78 38.87 12.51
CA LEU A 93 34.72 37.79 11.52
C LEU A 93 34.43 36.45 12.17
N ILE A 94 35.06 36.14 13.34
CA ILE A 94 34.79 34.96 14.13
C ILE A 94 33.33 34.97 14.63
N GLY A 95 32.83 36.11 15.09
CA GLY A 95 31.44 36.28 15.49
C GLY A 95 30.45 36.03 14.35
N ILE A 96 30.76 36.48 13.14
CA ILE A 96 29.97 36.24 11.93
C ILE A 96 30.00 34.71 11.59
N GLU A 97 31.17 34.07 11.64
CA GLU A 97 31.28 32.62 11.36
C GLU A 97 30.47 31.80 12.35
N LEU A 98 30.58 32.14 13.66
CA LEU A 98 29.76 31.50 14.70
C LEU A 98 28.26 31.69 14.43
N GLY A 99 27.85 32.90 14.06
CA GLY A 99 26.46 33.19 13.70
C GLY A 99 25.96 32.37 12.50
N LEU A 100 26.79 32.25 11.46
CA LEU A 100 26.49 31.41 10.29
C LEU A 100 26.42 29.92 10.64
N ALA A 101 27.31 29.43 11.51
CA ALA A 101 27.30 28.04 11.96
C ALA A 101 26.03 27.71 12.76
N VAL A 102 25.70 28.57 13.74
CA VAL A 102 24.45 28.42 14.54
C VAL A 102 23.20 28.48 13.64
N LEU A 103 23.19 29.43 12.68
CA LEU A 103 22.09 29.54 11.71
C LEU A 103 21.97 28.27 10.84
N ALA A 104 23.09 27.72 10.37
CA ALA A 104 23.11 26.50 9.58
C ALA A 104 22.54 25.29 10.35
N ASP A 105 22.90 25.15 11.62
CA ASP A 105 22.39 24.08 12.49
C ASP A 105 20.89 24.26 12.78
N LEU A 106 20.48 25.51 13.09
CA LEU A 106 19.07 25.82 13.33
C LEU A 106 18.21 25.51 12.10
N LEU A 107 18.63 26.00 10.92
CA LEU A 107 17.94 25.71 9.65
C LEU A 107 17.93 24.22 9.34
N GLY A 108 19.02 23.49 9.67
CA GLY A 108 19.08 22.04 9.56
C GLY A 108 18.00 21.32 10.36
N ARG A 109 17.82 21.74 11.61
CA ARG A 109 16.78 21.19 12.50
C ARG A 109 15.37 21.54 12.02
N LEU A 110 15.14 22.79 11.60
CA LEU A 110 13.85 23.23 11.07
C LEU A 110 13.47 22.49 9.77
N VAL A 111 14.42 22.27 8.87
CA VAL A 111 14.21 21.47 7.65
C VAL A 111 13.85 20.03 8.02
N SER A 112 14.59 19.40 8.94
CA SER A 112 14.31 18.02 9.36
C SER A 112 12.93 17.91 10.04
N TYR A 113 12.53 18.90 10.82
CA TYR A 113 11.22 18.97 11.43
C TYR A 113 10.11 19.11 10.38
N GLY A 114 10.28 20.05 9.43
CA GLY A 114 9.33 20.23 8.32
C GLY A 114 9.18 18.99 7.44
N ASP A 115 10.31 18.31 7.12
CA ASP A 115 10.32 17.06 6.37
C ASP A 115 9.55 15.96 7.11
N GLY A 116 9.74 15.83 8.44
CA GLY A 116 9.04 14.86 9.27
C GLY A 116 7.52 15.07 9.23
N LEU A 117 7.07 16.30 9.48
CA LEU A 117 5.64 16.63 9.45
C LEU A 117 5.02 16.42 8.06
N LEU A 118 5.69 16.91 7.01
CA LEU A 118 5.17 16.78 5.65
C LEU A 118 5.09 15.31 5.23
N SER A 119 6.03 14.51 5.66
CA SER A 119 6.07 13.08 5.39
C SER A 119 4.93 12.31 6.08
N GLU A 120 4.65 12.64 7.34
CA GLU A 120 3.54 12.05 8.08
C GLU A 120 2.20 12.41 7.43
N LEU A 121 1.97 13.70 7.14
CA LEU A 121 0.77 14.15 6.45
C LEU A 121 0.59 13.48 5.08
N PHE A 122 1.68 13.37 4.31
CA PHE A 122 1.66 12.71 3.00
C PHE A 122 1.33 11.22 3.12
N THR A 123 1.91 10.53 4.09
CA THR A 123 1.62 9.10 4.34
C THR A 123 0.15 8.89 4.69
N ASN A 124 -0.39 9.72 5.58
CA ASN A 124 -1.79 9.65 5.99
C ASN A 124 -2.73 9.95 4.80
N ALA A 125 -2.49 11.04 4.07
CA ALA A 125 -3.29 11.42 2.90
C ALA A 125 -3.24 10.35 1.78
N THR A 126 -2.08 9.76 1.55
CA THR A 126 -1.93 8.70 0.53
C THR A 126 -2.59 7.41 0.98
N SER A 127 -2.55 7.08 2.28
CA SER A 127 -3.24 5.91 2.84
C SER A 127 -4.77 6.04 2.72
N VAL A 128 -5.31 7.22 3.05
CA VAL A 128 -6.74 7.51 2.86
C VAL A 128 -7.13 7.37 1.39
N ARG A 129 -6.39 8.01 0.49
CA ARG A 129 -6.66 7.94 -0.95
C ARG A 129 -6.58 6.50 -1.49
N LEU A 130 -5.64 5.69 -0.96
CA LEU A 130 -5.53 4.28 -1.34
C LEU A 130 -6.77 3.50 -0.92
N MET A 131 -7.28 3.73 0.31
CA MET A 131 -8.51 3.10 0.78
C MET A 131 -9.74 3.57 -0.01
N GLU A 132 -9.85 4.87 -0.30
CA GLU A 132 -10.92 5.44 -1.12
C GLU A 132 -10.93 4.82 -2.52
N HIS A 133 -9.76 4.72 -3.17
CA HIS A 133 -9.67 4.11 -4.49
C HIS A 133 -9.96 2.60 -4.45
N ALA A 134 -9.41 1.88 -3.47
CA ALA A 134 -9.70 0.46 -3.28
C ALA A 134 -11.22 0.19 -3.06
N ALA A 135 -11.93 1.11 -2.42
CA ALA A 135 -13.37 1.00 -2.23
C ALA A 135 -14.18 1.14 -3.53
N THR A 136 -13.61 1.74 -4.57
CA THR A 136 -14.27 1.87 -5.88
C THR A 136 -14.06 0.67 -6.80
N LEU A 137 -13.05 -0.17 -6.54
CA LEU A 137 -12.69 -1.31 -7.37
C LEU A 137 -13.71 -2.44 -7.28
N ASP A 138 -13.80 -3.23 -8.34
CA ASP A 138 -14.66 -4.40 -8.41
C ASP A 138 -14.08 -5.59 -7.63
N LEU A 139 -14.94 -6.55 -7.28
CA LEU A 139 -14.50 -7.75 -6.59
C LEU A 139 -13.52 -8.57 -7.44
N GLU A 140 -13.68 -8.55 -8.75
CA GLU A 140 -12.80 -9.21 -9.72
C GLU A 140 -11.38 -8.66 -9.68
N ASP A 141 -11.21 -7.33 -9.51
CA ASP A 141 -9.89 -6.70 -9.33
C ASP A 141 -9.16 -7.21 -8.09
N PHE A 142 -9.89 -7.58 -7.02
CA PHE A 142 -9.30 -8.17 -5.81
C PHE A 142 -9.00 -9.66 -5.95
N GLU A 143 -9.68 -10.37 -6.84
CA GLU A 143 -9.47 -11.80 -7.08
C GLU A 143 -8.38 -12.04 -8.15
N ASP A 144 -8.07 -11.05 -9.03
CA ASP A 144 -7.00 -11.09 -10.02
C ASP A 144 -5.61 -11.03 -9.34
N PRO A 145 -4.75 -12.05 -9.51
CA PRO A 145 -3.41 -12.07 -8.92
C PRO A 145 -2.51 -10.90 -9.33
N ASP A 146 -2.64 -10.40 -10.55
CA ASP A 146 -1.84 -9.29 -11.07
C ASP A 146 -2.27 -7.96 -10.43
N GLN A 147 -3.57 -7.77 -10.19
CA GLN A 147 -4.10 -6.61 -9.50
C GLN A 147 -3.81 -6.66 -7.99
N GLN A 148 -3.91 -7.83 -7.37
CA GLN A 148 -3.46 -8.04 -5.98
C GLN A 148 -1.99 -7.65 -5.80
N ASP A 149 -1.13 -8.03 -6.75
CA ASP A 149 0.28 -7.66 -6.74
C ASP A 149 0.48 -6.14 -6.82
N LYS A 150 -0.33 -5.43 -7.63
CA LYS A 150 -0.30 -3.95 -7.71
C LYS A 150 -0.76 -3.32 -6.40
N LEU A 151 -1.85 -3.81 -5.81
CA LEU A 151 -2.37 -3.33 -4.53
C LEU A 151 -1.35 -3.53 -3.40
N ASP A 152 -0.73 -4.71 -3.31
CA ASP A 152 0.29 -5.01 -2.31
C ASP A 152 1.54 -4.15 -2.49
N ARG A 153 1.95 -3.88 -3.74
CA ARG A 153 3.03 -2.95 -4.03
C ARG A 153 2.65 -1.53 -3.65
N ALA A 154 1.45 -1.08 -3.99
CA ALA A 154 0.94 0.25 -3.62
C ALA A 154 0.90 0.43 -2.09
N ARG A 155 0.40 -0.56 -1.33
CA ARG A 155 0.41 -0.55 0.15
C ARG A 155 1.82 -0.41 0.74
N ARG A 156 2.78 -1.18 0.23
CA ARG A 156 4.19 -1.08 0.68
C ARG A 156 4.80 0.27 0.35
N GLN A 157 4.40 0.87 -0.77
CA GLN A 157 4.89 2.16 -1.20
C GLN A 157 4.35 3.32 -0.34
N THR A 158 3.14 3.25 0.18
CA THR A 158 2.61 4.30 1.07
C THR A 158 3.38 4.41 2.37
N MET A 159 3.91 3.31 2.93
CA MET A 159 4.65 3.29 4.20
C MET A 159 6.15 3.64 4.07
N GLY A 160 6.74 3.54 2.88
CA GLY A 160 8.20 3.65 2.67
C GLY A 160 8.70 4.96 2.02
N ARG A 161 7.82 5.92 1.69
CA ARG A 161 8.17 7.07 0.84
C ARG A 161 8.71 8.30 1.56
N MET A 162 8.84 8.27 2.87
CA MET A 162 9.44 9.35 3.66
C MET A 162 10.81 9.77 3.11
N ASN A 163 11.62 8.79 2.71
CA ASN A 163 12.98 9.03 2.22
C ASN A 163 13.01 9.66 0.81
N LEU A 164 12.08 9.31 -0.10
CA LEU A 164 12.11 9.84 -1.47
C LEU A 164 11.85 11.34 -1.51
N MET A 165 10.86 11.84 -0.74
CA MET A 165 10.54 13.26 -0.68
C MET A 165 11.71 14.08 -0.12
N SER A 166 12.23 13.69 1.04
CA SER A 166 13.38 14.38 1.66
C SER A 166 14.62 14.34 0.76
N GLN A 167 14.82 13.22 0.05
CA GLN A 167 15.91 13.05 -0.90
C GLN A 167 15.75 13.98 -2.12
N LEU A 168 14.55 14.09 -2.70
CA LEU A 168 14.27 15.00 -3.81
C LEU A 168 14.55 16.46 -3.44
N PHE A 169 13.99 16.90 -2.30
CA PHE A 169 14.23 18.26 -1.84
C PHE A 169 15.70 18.49 -1.44
N GLY A 170 16.37 17.47 -0.89
CA GLY A 170 17.82 17.51 -0.64
C GLY A 170 18.63 17.66 -1.92
N GLN A 171 18.30 16.93 -2.98
CA GLN A 171 18.97 17.05 -4.27
C GLN A 171 18.83 18.45 -4.88
N VAL A 172 17.65 19.06 -4.76
CA VAL A 172 17.45 20.46 -5.22
C VAL A 172 18.32 21.42 -4.41
N GLN A 173 18.37 21.28 -3.09
CA GLN A 173 19.24 22.08 -2.22
C GLN A 173 20.72 21.90 -2.60
N ASP A 174 21.18 20.66 -2.76
CA ASP A 174 22.57 20.36 -3.10
C ASP A 174 22.94 20.91 -4.50
N LEU A 175 22.00 20.86 -5.47
CA LEU A 175 22.19 21.46 -6.79
C LEU A 175 22.41 22.99 -6.70
N ILE A 176 21.62 23.69 -5.89
CA ILE A 176 21.77 25.14 -5.68
C ILE A 176 23.13 25.42 -5.02
N THR A 177 23.52 24.63 -4.02
CA THR A 177 24.82 24.74 -3.36
C THR A 177 25.97 24.51 -4.34
N VAL A 178 25.86 23.50 -5.24
CA VAL A 178 26.83 23.23 -6.31
C VAL A 178 26.97 24.44 -7.23
N VAL A 179 25.87 25.02 -7.69
CA VAL A 179 25.88 26.20 -8.55
C VAL A 179 26.57 27.37 -7.84
N THR A 180 26.28 27.58 -6.56
CA THR A 180 26.88 28.67 -5.77
C THR A 180 28.40 28.49 -5.61
N PHE A 181 28.88 27.28 -5.32
CA PHE A 181 30.31 26.98 -5.29
C PHE A 181 30.98 27.08 -6.65
N ALA A 182 30.31 26.62 -7.72
CA ALA A 182 30.84 26.74 -9.08
C ALA A 182 31.04 28.21 -9.51
N ILE A 183 30.10 29.09 -9.19
CA ILE A 183 30.23 30.53 -9.43
C ILE A 183 31.45 31.08 -8.68
N GLY A 184 31.60 30.73 -7.39
CA GLY A 184 32.78 31.13 -6.59
C GLY A 184 34.10 30.67 -7.21
N LEU A 185 34.19 29.40 -7.66
CA LEU A 185 35.38 28.89 -8.32
C LEU A 185 35.66 29.51 -9.71
N MET A 186 34.61 29.83 -10.47
CA MET A 186 34.75 30.49 -11.78
C MET A 186 35.47 31.84 -11.71
N VAL A 187 35.27 32.60 -10.64
CA VAL A 187 35.90 33.91 -10.45
C VAL A 187 37.42 33.79 -10.32
N TYR A 188 37.91 32.70 -9.70
CA TYR A 188 39.34 32.51 -9.42
C TYR A 188 40.06 31.63 -10.45
N ALA A 189 39.43 30.51 -10.86
CA ALA A 189 40.08 29.51 -11.72
C ALA A 189 39.05 28.63 -12.46
N PRO A 190 38.48 29.09 -13.60
CA PRO A 190 37.38 28.38 -14.29
C PRO A 190 37.76 26.98 -14.77
N TRP A 191 39.01 26.70 -15.11
CA TRP A 191 39.46 25.39 -15.56
C TRP A 191 39.39 24.29 -14.46
N LEU A 192 39.36 24.66 -13.16
CA LEU A 192 39.18 23.72 -12.05
C LEU A 192 37.83 23.01 -12.14
N ILE A 193 36.81 23.64 -12.68
CA ILE A 193 35.48 23.03 -12.88
C ILE A 193 35.57 21.95 -13.96
N ALA A 194 36.30 22.22 -15.06
CA ALA A 194 36.52 21.26 -16.12
C ALA A 194 37.31 20.03 -15.61
N LEU A 195 38.35 20.26 -14.82
CA LEU A 195 39.10 19.18 -14.17
C LEU A 195 38.22 18.33 -13.26
N LEU A 196 37.35 18.97 -12.47
CA LEU A 196 36.42 18.28 -11.60
C LEU A 196 35.42 17.44 -12.39
N ALA A 197 34.84 17.98 -13.47
CA ALA A 197 33.92 17.24 -14.33
C ALA A 197 34.58 15.98 -14.91
N VAL A 198 35.79 16.10 -15.45
CA VAL A 198 36.56 14.97 -16.00
C VAL A 198 36.87 13.92 -14.93
N ALA A 199 37.20 14.35 -13.70
CA ALA A 199 37.51 13.43 -12.60
C ALA A 199 36.28 12.67 -12.08
N LEU A 200 35.07 13.24 -12.20
CA LEU A 200 33.84 12.66 -11.66
C LEU A 200 33.06 11.78 -12.65
N ILE A 201 33.19 12.01 -13.97
CA ILE A 201 32.46 11.23 -14.99
C ILE A 201 32.68 9.71 -14.82
N PRO A 202 33.91 9.18 -14.63
CA PRO A 202 34.11 7.74 -14.47
C PRO A 202 33.40 7.18 -13.24
N ALA A 203 33.41 7.90 -12.11
CA ALA A 203 32.74 7.49 -10.88
C ALA A 203 31.22 7.42 -11.08
N PHE A 204 30.65 8.41 -11.77
CA PHE A 204 29.23 8.42 -12.11
C PHE A 204 28.81 7.24 -12.99
N VAL A 205 29.54 7.00 -14.07
CA VAL A 205 29.25 5.89 -14.99
C VAL A 205 29.31 4.55 -14.24
N GLY A 206 30.34 4.37 -13.41
CA GLY A 206 30.48 3.17 -12.59
C GLY A 206 29.34 2.97 -11.60
N GLU A 207 28.98 4.01 -10.83
CA GLU A 207 27.89 3.94 -9.86
C GLU A 207 26.53 3.71 -10.53
N SER A 208 26.27 4.39 -11.63
CA SER A 208 25.06 4.18 -12.43
C SER A 208 24.95 2.75 -12.96
N HIS A 209 26.07 2.16 -13.39
CA HIS A 209 26.12 0.76 -13.86
C HIS A 209 25.80 -0.23 -12.72
N PHE A 210 26.43 -0.07 -11.55
CA PHE A 210 26.19 -0.97 -10.41
C PHE A 210 24.80 -0.84 -9.81
N ASN A 211 24.22 0.36 -9.80
CA ASN A 211 22.83 0.56 -9.39
C ASN A 211 21.85 -0.13 -10.34
N ALA A 212 22.14 -0.12 -11.65
CA ALA A 212 21.36 -0.86 -12.64
C ALA A 212 21.43 -2.37 -12.43
N LEU A 213 22.62 -2.90 -12.20
CA LEU A 213 22.77 -4.32 -11.87
C LEU A 213 22.05 -4.70 -10.59
N GLY A 214 22.07 -3.84 -9.56
CA GLY A 214 21.33 -4.05 -8.33
C GLY A 214 19.82 -4.10 -8.56
N TYR A 215 19.29 -3.20 -9.38
CA TYR A 215 17.88 -3.19 -9.74
C TYR A 215 17.48 -4.46 -10.53
N SER A 216 18.25 -4.81 -11.59
CA SER A 216 17.97 -6.01 -12.39
C SER A 216 18.02 -7.29 -11.55
N LEU A 217 18.97 -7.38 -10.61
CA LEU A 217 19.05 -8.49 -9.67
C LEU A 217 17.81 -8.57 -8.79
N ASN A 218 17.39 -7.45 -8.21
CA ASN A 218 16.18 -7.41 -7.37
C ASN A 218 14.91 -7.75 -8.15
N PHE A 219 14.81 -7.30 -9.40
CA PHE A 219 13.66 -7.58 -10.27
C PHE A 219 13.61 -9.06 -10.69
N ALA A 220 14.74 -9.62 -11.12
CA ALA A 220 14.82 -11.02 -11.55
C ALA A 220 14.46 -12.02 -10.45
N TRP A 221 14.61 -11.62 -9.18
CA TRP A 221 14.31 -12.46 -8.03
C TRP A 221 12.96 -12.14 -7.36
N THR A 222 12.09 -11.40 -8.01
CA THR A 222 10.77 -11.04 -7.45
C THR A 222 9.93 -12.26 -7.05
N PRO A 223 9.82 -13.36 -7.86
CA PRO A 223 9.05 -14.54 -7.47
C PRO A 223 9.59 -15.24 -6.22
N GLU A 224 10.91 -15.40 -6.15
CA GLU A 224 11.55 -16.06 -5.01
C GLU A 224 11.51 -15.19 -3.75
N ARG A 225 11.52 -13.86 -3.90
CA ARG A 225 11.31 -12.93 -2.78
C ARG A 225 9.89 -13.04 -2.22
N ARG A 226 8.88 -13.17 -3.07
CA ARG A 226 7.51 -13.49 -2.62
C ARG A 226 7.49 -14.82 -1.86
N GLN A 227 8.19 -15.83 -2.34
CA GLN A 227 8.28 -17.11 -1.64
C GLN A 227 8.96 -16.98 -0.27
N LEU A 228 10.01 -16.17 -0.14
CA LEU A 228 10.65 -15.88 1.15
C LEU A 228 9.70 -15.19 2.12
N GLU A 229 8.98 -14.18 1.66
CA GLU A 229 8.00 -13.45 2.46
C GLU A 229 6.86 -14.36 2.92
N TYR A 230 6.31 -15.16 2.00
CA TYR A 230 5.30 -16.16 2.30
C TYR A 230 5.78 -17.17 3.36
N ILE A 231 7.00 -17.74 3.20
CA ILE A 231 7.55 -18.68 4.18
C ILE A 231 7.73 -18.00 5.54
N ARG A 232 8.16 -16.73 5.57
CA ARG A 232 8.30 -15.96 6.81
C ARG A 232 6.95 -15.74 7.49
N GLN A 233 5.93 -15.36 6.73
CA GLN A 233 4.59 -15.18 7.22
C GLN A 233 4.01 -16.50 7.75
N MET A 234 4.10 -17.58 6.97
CA MET A 234 3.66 -18.92 7.39
C MET A 234 4.35 -19.42 8.66
N GLY A 235 5.64 -19.12 8.79
CA GLY A 235 6.43 -19.57 9.95
C GLY A 235 6.21 -18.75 11.23
N ALA A 236 5.59 -17.56 11.14
CA ALA A 236 5.51 -16.60 12.25
C ALA A 236 4.13 -15.93 12.40
N SER A 237 3.06 -16.49 11.83
CA SER A 237 1.70 -15.96 11.98
C SER A 237 0.88 -16.77 12.98
N VAL A 238 -0.13 -16.12 13.55
CA VAL A 238 -1.06 -16.74 14.51
C VAL A 238 -1.97 -17.75 13.82
N GLU A 239 -2.36 -17.46 12.58
CA GLU A 239 -3.28 -18.27 11.78
C GLU A 239 -2.71 -19.67 11.52
N THR A 240 -1.42 -19.75 11.22
CA THR A 240 -0.73 -21.00 10.87
C THR A 240 -0.07 -21.71 12.05
N ALA A 241 0.03 -21.04 13.21
CA ALA A 241 0.80 -21.53 14.36
C ALA A 241 0.38 -22.93 14.83
N LYS A 242 -0.91 -23.27 14.74
CA LYS A 242 -1.44 -24.58 15.14
C LYS A 242 -0.85 -25.70 14.27
N GLU A 243 -0.93 -25.55 12.95
CA GLU A 243 -0.44 -26.55 11.99
C GLU A 243 1.09 -26.60 11.96
N VAL A 244 1.74 -25.44 12.01
CA VAL A 244 3.21 -25.36 12.10
C VAL A 244 3.74 -26.12 13.32
N LYS A 245 3.02 -26.06 14.46
CA LYS A 245 3.40 -26.80 15.67
C LYS A 245 3.08 -28.29 15.58
N ILE A 246 1.85 -28.66 15.18
CA ILE A 246 1.42 -30.07 15.18
C ILE A 246 2.20 -30.90 14.17
N PHE A 247 2.50 -30.34 13.00
CA PHE A 247 3.25 -31.00 11.94
C PHE A 247 4.76 -30.76 12.01
N ASN A 248 5.27 -30.03 13.05
CA ASN A 248 6.70 -29.66 13.18
C ASN A 248 7.28 -28.96 11.94
N LEU A 249 6.44 -28.17 11.24
CA LEU A 249 6.83 -27.52 9.98
C LEU A 249 7.94 -26.49 10.15
N HIS A 250 8.22 -26.00 11.36
CA HIS A 250 9.22 -24.98 11.63
C HIS A 250 10.60 -25.34 11.06
N ARG A 251 11.04 -26.61 11.17
CA ARG A 251 12.33 -27.06 10.62
C ARG A 251 12.36 -26.98 9.10
N PHE A 252 11.28 -27.42 8.45
CA PHE A 252 11.14 -27.37 7.00
C PHE A 252 11.10 -25.92 6.49
N LEU A 253 10.29 -25.06 7.09
CA LEU A 253 10.16 -23.66 6.70
C LEU A 253 11.48 -22.90 6.89
N ILE A 254 12.18 -23.10 8.02
CA ILE A 254 13.48 -22.48 8.28
C ILE A 254 14.54 -22.97 7.27
N ALA A 255 14.58 -24.27 6.99
CA ALA A 255 15.54 -24.81 6.02
C ALA A 255 15.30 -24.24 4.62
N ARG A 256 14.04 -24.16 4.19
CA ARG A 256 13.67 -23.60 2.89
C ARG A 256 13.95 -22.10 2.81
N TYR A 257 13.66 -21.36 3.88
CA TYR A 257 14.00 -19.93 3.99
C TYR A 257 15.51 -19.71 3.87
N ARG A 258 16.33 -20.45 4.63
CA ARG A 258 17.78 -20.36 4.58
C ARG A 258 18.33 -20.63 3.18
N LEU A 259 17.87 -21.69 2.54
CA LEU A 259 18.32 -22.05 1.18
C LEU A 259 18.07 -20.91 0.18
N LEU A 260 16.93 -20.25 0.23
CA LEU A 260 16.61 -19.10 -0.62
C LEU A 260 17.42 -17.87 -0.20
N ALA A 261 17.46 -17.57 1.10
CA ALA A 261 18.17 -16.42 1.65
C ALA A 261 19.69 -16.50 1.34
N ASP A 262 20.31 -17.67 1.45
CA ASP A 262 21.73 -17.88 1.15
C ASP A 262 22.04 -17.64 -0.35
N LYS A 263 21.13 -18.03 -1.25
CA LYS A 263 21.27 -17.72 -2.68
C LYS A 263 21.25 -16.20 -2.93
N PHE A 264 20.31 -15.49 -2.31
CA PHE A 264 20.26 -14.03 -2.39
C PHE A 264 21.51 -13.38 -1.83
N TYR A 265 21.93 -13.83 -0.65
CA TYR A 265 23.13 -13.31 -0.02
C TYR A 265 24.37 -13.52 -0.90
N ALA A 266 24.54 -14.69 -1.49
CA ALA A 266 25.67 -14.98 -2.38
C ALA A 266 25.68 -14.06 -3.62
N ALA A 267 24.50 -13.86 -4.25
CA ALA A 267 24.37 -12.97 -5.40
C ALA A 267 24.65 -11.50 -5.03
N ASN A 268 24.03 -11.02 -3.95
CA ASN A 268 24.23 -9.66 -3.46
C ASN A 268 25.69 -9.42 -3.02
N ARG A 269 26.30 -10.40 -2.34
CA ARG A 269 27.72 -10.33 -1.92
C ARG A 269 28.65 -10.21 -3.12
N ALA A 270 28.41 -10.96 -4.20
CA ALA A 270 29.22 -10.89 -5.41
C ALA A 270 29.12 -9.51 -6.07
N LEU A 271 27.89 -8.96 -6.15
CA LEU A 271 27.65 -7.62 -6.69
C LEU A 271 28.29 -6.54 -5.80
N ALA A 272 28.05 -6.60 -4.48
CA ALA A 272 28.61 -5.65 -3.52
C ALA A 272 30.14 -5.62 -3.55
N ARG A 273 30.79 -6.79 -3.64
CA ARG A 273 32.25 -6.89 -3.77
C ARG A 273 32.77 -6.20 -5.03
N ARG A 274 32.13 -6.46 -6.19
CA ARG A 274 32.52 -5.81 -7.46
C ARG A 274 32.32 -4.31 -7.40
N ARG A 275 31.17 -3.85 -6.85
CA ARG A 275 30.87 -2.43 -6.64
C ARG A 275 31.90 -1.77 -5.72
N ALA A 276 32.27 -2.41 -4.61
CA ALA A 276 33.27 -1.89 -3.69
C ALA A 276 34.66 -1.75 -4.33
N MET A 277 35.10 -2.78 -5.07
CA MET A 277 36.41 -2.75 -5.75
C MET A 277 36.46 -1.66 -6.82
N TRP A 278 35.52 -1.63 -7.73
CA TRP A 278 35.46 -0.62 -8.78
C TRP A 278 35.21 0.78 -8.22
N GLY A 279 34.33 0.89 -7.22
CA GLY A 279 34.08 2.15 -6.52
C GLY A 279 35.34 2.73 -5.86
N ALA A 280 36.16 1.88 -5.24
CA ALA A 280 37.46 2.30 -4.67
C ALA A 280 38.41 2.83 -5.74
N VAL A 281 38.55 2.15 -6.89
CA VAL A 281 39.39 2.60 -8.01
C VAL A 281 38.90 3.95 -8.56
N LEU A 282 37.59 4.08 -8.79
CA LEU A 282 37.01 5.30 -9.34
C LEU A 282 37.10 6.47 -8.35
N ALA A 283 36.90 6.22 -7.05
CA ALA A 283 37.13 7.22 -6.00
C ALA A 283 38.58 7.67 -5.89
N ALA A 284 39.52 6.75 -6.11
CA ALA A 284 40.94 7.10 -6.15
C ALA A 284 41.28 8.07 -7.30
N LEU A 285 40.68 7.87 -8.49
CA LEU A 285 40.82 8.81 -9.63
C LEU A 285 40.30 10.20 -9.27
N GLY A 286 39.12 10.26 -8.64
CA GLY A 286 38.54 11.54 -8.16
C GLY A 286 39.43 12.20 -7.09
N THR A 287 40.07 11.41 -6.22
CA THR A 287 41.00 11.91 -5.22
C THR A 287 42.28 12.45 -5.87
N LEU A 288 42.81 11.76 -6.89
CA LEU A 288 43.94 12.25 -7.66
C LEU A 288 43.64 13.59 -8.32
N GLY A 289 42.46 13.73 -8.94
CA GLY A 289 41.99 15.03 -9.51
C GLY A 289 41.96 16.16 -8.47
N TYR A 290 41.51 15.85 -7.23
CA TYR A 290 41.57 16.82 -6.13
C TYR A 290 43.01 17.26 -5.80
N TYR A 291 43.93 16.33 -5.67
CA TYR A 291 45.33 16.67 -5.33
C TYR A 291 46.07 17.39 -6.46
N VAL A 292 45.73 17.12 -7.72
CA VAL A 292 46.23 17.93 -8.86
C VAL A 292 45.73 19.37 -8.76
N ALA A 293 44.44 19.57 -8.48
CA ALA A 293 43.86 20.91 -8.25
C ALA A 293 44.54 21.61 -7.06
N PHE A 294 44.64 20.90 -5.93
CA PHE A 294 45.29 21.42 -4.73
C PHE A 294 46.74 21.84 -4.96
N GLY A 295 47.52 21.00 -5.63
CA GLY A 295 48.90 21.31 -5.99
C GLY A 295 49.04 22.56 -6.88
N TYR A 296 48.13 22.72 -7.84
CA TYR A 296 48.07 23.94 -8.66
C TYR A 296 47.74 25.18 -7.82
N ILE A 297 46.75 25.12 -6.96
CA ILE A 297 46.36 26.24 -6.10
C ILE A 297 47.53 26.62 -5.16
N ALA A 298 48.16 25.61 -4.53
CA ALA A 298 49.31 25.81 -3.66
C ALA A 298 50.47 26.44 -4.39
N TRP A 299 50.78 25.98 -5.63
CA TRP A 299 51.83 26.57 -6.45
C TRP A 299 51.56 28.06 -6.80
N ARG A 300 50.29 28.42 -7.14
CA ARG A 300 49.87 29.80 -7.39
C ARG A 300 49.99 30.69 -6.13
N THR A 301 49.70 30.10 -4.94
CA THR A 301 49.87 30.78 -3.66
C THR A 301 51.35 31.05 -3.36
N VAL A 302 52.23 30.11 -3.60
CA VAL A 302 53.70 30.28 -3.42
C VAL A 302 54.25 31.37 -4.37
N ARG A 303 53.66 31.49 -5.56
CA ARG A 303 54.01 32.58 -6.52
C ARG A 303 53.48 33.95 -6.12
N GLY A 304 52.62 34.06 -5.09
CA GLY A 304 52.01 35.28 -4.66
C GLY A 304 50.78 35.70 -5.45
N ASP A 305 50.25 34.85 -6.33
CA ASP A 305 49.05 35.13 -7.12
C ASP A 305 47.77 34.95 -6.26
N PHE A 306 47.82 34.15 -5.19
CA PHE A 306 46.76 33.90 -4.24
C PHE A 306 47.22 34.11 -2.80
N THR A 307 46.29 34.52 -1.90
CA THR A 307 46.57 34.61 -0.46
C THR A 307 46.48 33.20 0.16
N ILE A 308 46.90 33.06 1.42
CA ILE A 308 46.73 31.80 2.20
C ILE A 308 45.21 31.58 2.44
N GLY A 309 44.44 32.62 2.63
CA GLY A 309 42.98 32.52 2.70
C GLY A 309 42.37 32.05 1.39
N ASP A 310 42.88 32.50 0.22
CA ASP A 310 42.45 31.96 -1.09
C ASP A 310 42.76 30.48 -1.24
N LEU A 311 43.94 30.01 -0.83
CA LEU A 311 44.29 28.60 -0.85
C LEU A 311 43.25 27.76 -0.05
N THR A 312 42.94 28.18 1.15
CA THR A 312 41.97 27.45 2.01
C THR A 312 40.56 27.51 1.46
N PHE A 313 40.12 28.66 0.95
CA PHE A 313 38.79 28.81 0.33
C PHE A 313 38.65 27.97 -0.94
N LEU A 314 39.62 28.05 -1.85
CA LEU A 314 39.57 27.31 -3.12
C LEU A 314 39.69 25.81 -2.92
N ALA A 315 40.60 25.35 -2.06
CA ALA A 315 40.77 23.93 -1.75
C ALA A 315 39.53 23.37 -1.03
N GLY A 316 38.99 24.12 -0.07
CA GLY A 316 37.77 23.77 0.65
C GLY A 316 36.54 23.72 -0.28
N SER A 317 36.40 24.74 -1.14
CA SER A 317 35.31 24.83 -2.13
C SER A 317 35.39 23.69 -3.15
N PHE A 318 36.57 23.38 -3.67
CA PHE A 318 36.75 22.26 -4.60
C PHE A 318 36.42 20.91 -3.96
N ARG A 319 36.89 20.68 -2.73
CA ARG A 319 36.58 19.47 -1.97
C ARG A 319 35.07 19.34 -1.71
N ARG A 320 34.43 20.44 -1.30
CA ARG A 320 32.98 20.46 -1.02
C ARG A 320 32.16 20.25 -2.29
N LEU A 321 32.53 20.93 -3.37
CA LEU A 321 31.88 20.80 -4.68
C LEU A 321 31.97 19.35 -5.19
N ARG A 322 33.15 18.71 -5.07
CA ARG A 322 33.34 17.30 -5.39
C ARG A 322 32.37 16.42 -4.61
N GLN A 323 32.29 16.57 -3.28
CA GLN A 323 31.42 15.77 -2.43
C GLN A 323 29.93 15.95 -2.79
N LEU A 324 29.51 17.19 -3.05
CA LEU A 324 28.15 17.50 -3.45
C LEU A 324 27.80 16.89 -4.82
N LEU A 325 28.70 16.98 -5.80
CA LEU A 325 28.50 16.38 -7.11
C LEU A 325 28.45 14.85 -7.04
N GLU A 326 29.34 14.21 -6.27
CA GLU A 326 29.26 12.77 -5.99
C GLU A 326 27.92 12.41 -5.35
N GLY A 327 27.47 13.18 -4.35
CA GLY A 327 26.18 13.02 -3.69
C GLY A 327 24.99 13.18 -4.63
N LEU A 328 25.00 14.20 -5.49
CA LEU A 328 23.96 14.44 -6.51
C LEU A 328 23.86 13.27 -7.50
N LEU A 329 24.99 12.72 -7.96
CA LEU A 329 25.01 11.63 -8.92
C LEU A 329 24.47 10.32 -8.31
N VAL A 330 24.89 10.02 -7.07
CA VAL A 330 24.35 8.86 -6.31
C VAL A 330 22.88 9.04 -6.01
N GLY A 331 22.49 10.21 -5.54
CA GLY A 331 21.11 10.55 -5.22
C GLY A 331 20.20 10.52 -6.44
N PHE A 332 20.64 11.03 -7.60
CA PHE A 332 19.91 10.91 -8.86
C PHE A 332 19.61 9.45 -9.22
N SER A 333 20.62 8.58 -9.11
CA SER A 333 20.46 7.16 -9.38
C SER A 333 19.48 6.49 -8.41
N GLN A 334 19.50 6.88 -7.14
CA GLN A 334 18.55 6.39 -6.13
C GLN A 334 17.13 6.89 -6.40
N VAL A 335 16.97 8.16 -6.71
CA VAL A 335 15.67 8.76 -7.08
C VAL A 335 15.09 8.09 -8.32
N ALA A 336 15.89 7.88 -9.36
CA ALA A 336 15.45 7.18 -10.56
C ALA A 336 15.01 5.73 -10.26
N GLY A 337 15.76 5.02 -9.41
CA GLY A 337 15.37 3.69 -8.94
C GLY A 337 14.08 3.66 -8.14
N GLN A 338 13.84 4.67 -7.30
CA GLN A 338 12.60 4.79 -6.54
C GLN A 338 11.42 5.27 -7.40
N ALA A 339 11.68 6.06 -8.44
CA ALA A 339 10.64 6.53 -9.37
C ALA A 339 10.00 5.38 -10.18
N LEU A 340 10.74 4.30 -10.43
CA LEU A 340 10.19 3.08 -11.04
C LEU A 340 9.08 2.46 -10.18
N TYR A 341 9.24 2.49 -8.86
CA TYR A 341 8.21 1.97 -7.95
C TYR A 341 6.99 2.91 -7.81
N LEU A 342 7.09 4.21 -8.17
CA LEU A 342 5.94 5.09 -8.24
C LEU A 342 4.98 4.68 -9.36
N ASP A 343 5.48 4.03 -10.40
CA ASP A 343 4.66 3.49 -11.47
C ASP A 343 3.64 2.48 -10.96
N ASP A 344 4.04 1.61 -10.04
CA ASP A 344 3.13 0.65 -9.39
C ASP A 344 1.99 1.36 -8.64
N LEU A 345 2.29 2.46 -7.94
CA LEU A 345 1.29 3.24 -7.22
C LEU A 345 0.32 3.95 -8.17
N PHE A 346 0.85 4.57 -9.23
CA PHE A 346 0.01 5.28 -10.19
C PHE A 346 -0.77 4.34 -11.10
N SER A 347 -0.21 3.18 -11.46
CA SER A 347 -0.93 2.13 -12.20
C SER A 347 -2.08 1.56 -11.38
N PHE A 348 -1.92 1.41 -10.05
CA PHE A 348 -3.01 1.05 -9.16
C PHE A 348 -4.12 2.12 -9.17
N PHE A 349 -3.79 3.41 -9.04
CA PHE A 349 -4.77 4.49 -9.11
C PHE A 349 -5.38 4.70 -10.51
N ALA A 350 -4.85 4.08 -11.53
CA ALA A 350 -5.38 4.14 -12.89
C ALA A 350 -6.41 3.03 -13.19
N ILE A 351 -6.54 2.01 -12.33
CA ILE A 351 -7.56 0.97 -12.47
C ILE A 351 -8.92 1.64 -12.36
N GLN A 352 -9.80 1.36 -13.29
CA GLN A 352 -11.17 1.89 -13.29
C GLN A 352 -12.13 0.74 -13.06
N PRO A 353 -13.11 0.89 -12.17
CA PRO A 353 -14.13 -0.13 -11.98
C PRO A 353 -14.98 -0.28 -13.25
N GLU A 354 -15.34 -1.49 -13.58
CA GLU A 354 -16.28 -1.80 -14.66
C GLU A 354 -17.74 -1.66 -14.18
N ILE A 355 -17.97 -2.00 -12.90
CA ILE A 355 -19.29 -1.93 -12.26
C ILE A 355 -19.47 -0.57 -11.61
N ALA A 356 -20.05 0.37 -12.33
CA ALA A 356 -20.36 1.71 -11.84
C ALA A 356 -21.79 2.11 -12.13
N SER A 357 -22.33 3.02 -11.32
CA SER A 357 -23.63 3.63 -11.58
C SER A 357 -23.56 4.53 -12.79
N LYS A 358 -24.48 4.34 -13.75
CA LYS A 358 -24.62 5.24 -14.91
C LYS A 358 -25.10 6.62 -14.45
N PRO A 359 -24.76 7.72 -15.14
CA PRO A 359 -25.37 9.02 -14.87
C PRO A 359 -26.90 8.95 -14.97
N GLY A 360 -27.59 9.30 -13.90
CA GLY A 360 -29.06 9.22 -13.84
C GLY A 360 -29.61 7.80 -13.63
N ALA A 361 -28.80 6.89 -13.09
CA ALA A 361 -29.24 5.54 -12.70
C ALA A 361 -30.47 5.58 -11.78
N ALA A 362 -31.36 4.62 -11.96
CA ALA A 362 -32.59 4.56 -11.19
C ALA A 362 -32.35 4.04 -9.77
N MET A 363 -33.09 4.53 -8.80
CA MET A 363 -33.17 3.94 -7.47
C MET A 363 -34.01 2.65 -7.50
N ILE A 364 -33.72 1.74 -6.58
CA ILE A 364 -34.49 0.49 -6.42
C ILE A 364 -35.93 0.80 -5.96
N PRO A 365 -36.92 0.17 -6.58
CA PRO A 365 -38.34 0.30 -6.12
C PRO A 365 -38.49 -0.12 -4.66
N ARG A 366 -39.33 0.59 -3.92
CA ARG A 366 -39.63 0.29 -2.52
C ARG A 366 -41.13 0.36 -2.30
N PRO A 367 -41.84 -0.79 -2.29
CA PRO A 367 -41.28 -2.18 -2.35
C PRO A 367 -40.90 -2.61 -3.77
N ILE A 368 -40.08 -3.68 -3.86
CA ILE A 368 -39.88 -4.46 -5.08
C ILE A 368 -41.22 -5.16 -5.38
N GLU A 369 -41.70 -5.09 -6.64
CA GLU A 369 -43.06 -5.56 -6.98
C GLU A 369 -43.07 -6.92 -7.72
N ARG A 370 -42.11 -7.16 -8.61
CA ARG A 370 -42.07 -8.37 -9.45
C ARG A 370 -40.92 -9.29 -9.10
N GLY A 371 -39.82 -8.74 -8.55
CA GLY A 371 -38.64 -9.47 -8.22
C GLY A 371 -37.62 -9.51 -9.39
N PHE A 372 -36.76 -10.54 -9.39
CA PHE A 372 -35.65 -10.68 -10.33
C PHE A 372 -35.97 -11.69 -11.43
N VAL A 373 -35.44 -11.43 -12.64
CA VAL A 373 -35.49 -12.37 -13.76
C VAL A 373 -34.09 -12.53 -14.32
N PHE A 374 -33.60 -13.75 -14.29
CA PHE A 374 -32.39 -14.17 -14.97
C PHE A 374 -32.77 -14.60 -16.39
N ASP A 375 -32.25 -13.93 -17.41
CA ASP A 375 -32.54 -14.17 -18.81
C ASP A 375 -31.28 -14.62 -19.55
N ASN A 376 -31.16 -15.94 -19.73
CA ASN A 376 -30.03 -16.61 -20.44
C ASN A 376 -28.65 -16.21 -19.89
N VAL A 377 -28.50 -16.16 -18.57
CA VAL A 377 -27.29 -15.69 -17.90
C VAL A 377 -26.16 -16.68 -18.03
N GLY A 378 -24.99 -16.18 -18.49
CA GLY A 378 -23.71 -16.87 -18.48
C GLY A 378 -22.64 -16.02 -17.82
N TYR A 379 -21.75 -16.67 -17.04
CA TYR A 379 -20.62 -16.01 -16.41
C TYR A 379 -19.41 -16.96 -16.35
N ARG A 380 -18.23 -16.38 -16.55
CA ARG A 380 -16.95 -17.08 -16.53
C ARG A 380 -15.93 -16.25 -15.74
N TYR A 381 -15.24 -16.86 -14.78
CA TYR A 381 -14.12 -16.20 -14.11
C TYR A 381 -12.97 -15.96 -15.08
N ALA A 382 -12.27 -14.84 -14.99
CA ALA A 382 -11.22 -14.41 -15.90
C ALA A 382 -10.11 -15.46 -16.11
N ASP A 383 -9.71 -16.16 -15.03
CA ASP A 383 -8.64 -17.16 -15.04
C ASP A 383 -9.14 -18.62 -15.28
N ALA A 384 -10.44 -18.81 -15.58
CA ALA A 384 -11.01 -20.13 -15.74
C ALA A 384 -11.24 -20.49 -17.21
N ASP A 385 -10.84 -21.70 -17.62
CA ASP A 385 -11.10 -22.23 -18.95
C ASP A 385 -12.58 -22.59 -19.20
N GLY A 386 -13.42 -22.59 -18.17
CA GLY A 386 -14.80 -23.05 -18.21
C GLY A 386 -15.81 -22.03 -17.70
N TRP A 387 -17.07 -22.24 -18.09
CA TRP A 387 -18.19 -21.45 -17.60
C TRP A 387 -18.53 -21.82 -16.14
N ALA A 388 -18.63 -20.81 -15.28
CA ALA A 388 -19.16 -20.98 -13.92
C ALA A 388 -20.69 -21.09 -13.92
N LEU A 389 -21.34 -20.31 -14.81
CA LEU A 389 -22.77 -20.40 -15.10
C LEU A 389 -22.97 -20.28 -16.61
N ARG A 390 -23.92 -21.01 -17.19
CA ARG A 390 -24.22 -20.93 -18.61
C ARG A 390 -25.69 -21.23 -18.91
N ASN A 391 -26.32 -20.35 -19.68
CA ASN A 391 -27.71 -20.45 -20.09
C ASN A 391 -28.67 -20.61 -18.89
N VAL A 392 -28.46 -19.87 -17.81
CA VAL A 392 -29.30 -19.92 -16.61
C VAL A 392 -30.44 -18.92 -16.77
N SER A 393 -31.68 -19.45 -16.76
CA SER A 393 -32.89 -18.66 -16.86
C SER A 393 -33.89 -19.09 -15.79
N PHE A 394 -34.31 -18.16 -14.95
CA PHE A 394 -35.35 -18.34 -13.92
C PHE A 394 -35.86 -16.99 -13.45
N ASP A 395 -36.98 -16.99 -12.75
CA ASP A 395 -37.54 -15.86 -12.01
C ASP A 395 -37.34 -16.05 -10.49
N LEU A 396 -37.14 -14.99 -9.74
CA LEU A 396 -37.23 -14.93 -8.28
C LEU A 396 -38.29 -13.90 -7.93
N ARG A 397 -39.44 -14.36 -7.44
CA ARG A 397 -40.61 -13.54 -7.23
C ARG A 397 -40.51 -12.73 -5.94
N GLU A 398 -41.26 -11.62 -5.89
CA GLU A 398 -41.39 -10.87 -4.65
C GLU A 398 -41.95 -11.77 -3.52
N GLY A 399 -41.31 -11.69 -2.35
CA GLY A 399 -41.74 -12.44 -1.16
C GLY A 399 -41.46 -13.95 -1.22
N GLU A 400 -40.84 -14.47 -2.29
CA GLU A 400 -40.49 -15.88 -2.45
C GLU A 400 -39.21 -16.23 -1.69
N VAL A 401 -39.23 -17.38 -1.03
CA VAL A 401 -38.00 -18.03 -0.49
C VAL A 401 -37.52 -19.08 -1.47
N LEU A 402 -36.43 -18.80 -2.18
CA LEU A 402 -35.82 -19.66 -3.17
C LEU A 402 -34.62 -20.39 -2.60
N ALA A 403 -34.58 -21.72 -2.66
CA ALA A 403 -33.40 -22.49 -2.29
C ALA A 403 -32.55 -22.85 -3.52
N LEU A 404 -31.23 -22.73 -3.39
CA LEU A 404 -30.25 -23.18 -4.38
C LEU A 404 -29.58 -24.46 -3.89
N VAL A 405 -29.71 -25.55 -4.63
CA VAL A 405 -29.16 -26.86 -4.32
C VAL A 405 -28.24 -27.32 -5.46
N GLY A 406 -27.18 -28.04 -5.13
CA GLY A 406 -26.21 -28.57 -6.09
C GLY A 406 -24.88 -28.89 -5.42
N GLU A 407 -24.05 -29.65 -6.10
CA GLU A 407 -22.71 -30.00 -5.63
C GLU A 407 -21.79 -28.78 -5.44
N ASN A 408 -20.65 -29.00 -4.81
CA ASN A 408 -19.61 -27.95 -4.73
C ASN A 408 -19.13 -27.61 -6.13
N GLY A 409 -19.00 -26.32 -6.43
CA GLY A 409 -18.64 -25.84 -7.78
C GLY A 409 -19.79 -25.80 -8.79
N ALA A 410 -21.04 -26.08 -8.40
CA ALA A 410 -22.20 -26.01 -9.30
C ALA A 410 -22.60 -24.59 -9.73
N GLY A 411 -21.98 -23.54 -9.16
CA GLY A 411 -22.27 -22.14 -9.52
C GLY A 411 -23.19 -21.38 -8.55
N LYS A 412 -23.54 -21.96 -7.40
CA LYS A 412 -24.48 -21.35 -6.42
C LYS A 412 -24.00 -19.99 -5.91
N THR A 413 -22.78 -19.91 -5.38
CA THR A 413 -22.20 -18.65 -4.88
C THR A 413 -21.98 -17.64 -5.99
N THR A 414 -21.65 -18.09 -7.22
CA THR A 414 -21.55 -17.22 -8.40
C THR A 414 -22.88 -16.56 -8.73
N LEU A 415 -23.98 -17.30 -8.65
CA LEU A 415 -25.33 -16.76 -8.87
C LEU A 415 -25.68 -15.67 -7.84
N VAL A 416 -25.31 -15.86 -6.58
CA VAL A 416 -25.48 -14.88 -5.50
C VAL A 416 -24.64 -13.61 -5.76
N LYS A 417 -23.38 -13.78 -6.17
CA LYS A 417 -22.52 -12.64 -6.50
C LYS A 417 -23.07 -11.82 -7.67
N LEU A 418 -23.65 -12.47 -8.69
CA LEU A 418 -24.34 -11.81 -9.80
C LEU A 418 -25.63 -11.09 -9.35
N LEU A 419 -26.43 -11.71 -8.48
CA LEU A 419 -27.65 -11.10 -7.93
C LEU A 419 -27.33 -9.83 -7.13
N ALA A 420 -26.23 -9.84 -6.36
CA ALA A 420 -25.73 -8.69 -5.61
C ALA A 420 -24.96 -7.68 -6.48
N ARG A 421 -24.89 -7.92 -7.79
CA ARG A 421 -24.09 -7.12 -8.74
C ARG A 421 -22.65 -6.89 -8.22
N LEU A 422 -22.05 -7.93 -7.63
CA LEU A 422 -20.61 -7.98 -7.35
C LEU A 422 -19.83 -8.40 -8.61
N TYR A 423 -20.52 -9.05 -9.54
CA TYR A 423 -20.10 -9.38 -10.90
C TYR A 423 -21.20 -8.99 -11.88
N GLU A 424 -20.83 -8.82 -13.15
CA GLU A 424 -21.77 -8.67 -14.25
C GLU A 424 -21.74 -9.93 -15.15
N PRO A 425 -22.87 -10.35 -15.74
CA PRO A 425 -22.89 -11.50 -16.61
C PRO A 425 -22.18 -11.24 -17.94
N ASP A 426 -21.39 -12.21 -18.45
CA ASP A 426 -20.78 -12.18 -19.78
C ASP A 426 -21.86 -12.37 -20.88
N GLU A 427 -22.86 -13.21 -20.62
CA GLU A 427 -23.96 -13.49 -21.54
C GLU A 427 -25.30 -13.30 -20.82
N GLY A 428 -26.31 -12.83 -21.55
CA GLY A 428 -27.63 -12.59 -21.01
C GLY A 428 -27.74 -11.31 -20.17
N ARG A 429 -28.75 -11.29 -19.31
CA ARG A 429 -29.01 -10.14 -18.44
C ARG A 429 -29.81 -10.53 -17.18
N ILE A 430 -29.74 -9.69 -16.18
CA ILE A 430 -30.55 -9.82 -14.96
C ILE A 430 -31.44 -8.60 -14.86
N LEU A 431 -32.73 -8.83 -14.74
CA LEU A 431 -33.72 -7.77 -14.61
C LEU A 431 -34.24 -7.73 -13.17
N LEU A 432 -34.52 -6.52 -12.66
CA LEU A 432 -35.25 -6.29 -11.43
C LEU A 432 -36.48 -5.44 -11.79
N ASP A 433 -37.69 -5.94 -11.45
CA ASP A 433 -38.96 -5.31 -11.83
C ASP A 433 -39.08 -4.96 -13.31
N GLY A 434 -38.44 -5.78 -14.19
CA GLY A 434 -38.43 -5.63 -15.64
C GLY A 434 -37.39 -4.66 -16.21
N ARG A 435 -36.57 -4.02 -15.36
CA ARG A 435 -35.45 -3.17 -15.78
C ARG A 435 -34.11 -3.90 -15.54
N ASP A 436 -33.14 -3.72 -16.44
CA ASP A 436 -31.80 -4.29 -16.30
C ASP A 436 -31.11 -3.79 -15.03
N LEU A 437 -30.46 -4.69 -14.28
CA LEU A 437 -29.71 -4.34 -13.07
C LEU A 437 -28.64 -3.28 -13.31
N ARG A 438 -28.07 -3.21 -14.53
CA ARG A 438 -27.08 -2.21 -14.92
C ARG A 438 -27.63 -0.79 -15.02
N ASP A 439 -28.93 -0.61 -15.00
CA ASP A 439 -29.60 0.70 -15.06
C ASP A 439 -29.99 1.24 -13.68
N TYR A 440 -29.74 0.47 -12.62
CA TYR A 440 -29.91 0.90 -11.24
C TYR A 440 -28.61 1.44 -10.64
N ASP A 441 -28.78 2.31 -9.64
CA ASP A 441 -27.68 2.76 -8.80
C ASP A 441 -27.09 1.58 -7.99
N VAL A 442 -25.78 1.38 -8.06
CA VAL A 442 -25.11 0.21 -7.47
C VAL A 442 -25.15 0.25 -5.94
N GLU A 443 -24.97 1.44 -5.35
CA GLU A 443 -24.98 1.59 -3.89
C GLU A 443 -26.38 1.37 -3.34
N ASP A 444 -27.40 1.93 -4.01
CA ASP A 444 -28.80 1.73 -3.62
C ASP A 444 -29.26 0.28 -3.81
N LEU A 445 -28.84 -0.39 -4.90
CA LEU A 445 -29.07 -1.82 -5.11
C LEU A 445 -28.49 -2.64 -3.95
N ARG A 446 -27.20 -2.46 -3.67
CA ARG A 446 -26.50 -3.16 -2.59
C ARG A 446 -27.06 -2.79 -1.20
N ALA A 447 -27.60 -1.59 -1.01
CA ALA A 447 -28.26 -1.20 0.22
C ALA A 447 -29.57 -1.97 0.47
N ASN A 448 -30.24 -2.44 -0.59
CA ASN A 448 -31.46 -3.23 -0.51
C ASN A 448 -31.24 -4.75 -0.48
N ILE A 449 -29.97 -5.21 -0.47
CA ILE A 449 -29.61 -6.62 -0.39
C ILE A 449 -28.82 -6.86 0.91
N GLY A 450 -29.29 -7.77 1.75
CA GLY A 450 -28.59 -8.27 2.93
C GLY A 450 -27.99 -9.64 2.62
N VAL A 451 -26.67 -9.77 2.74
CA VAL A 451 -25.98 -11.04 2.44
C VAL A 451 -25.25 -11.56 3.66
N ILE A 452 -25.37 -12.85 3.91
CA ILE A 452 -24.49 -13.61 4.82
C ILE A 452 -23.70 -14.59 3.93
N PHE A 453 -22.42 -14.30 3.73
CA PHE A 453 -21.54 -15.20 3.00
C PHE A 453 -21.06 -16.35 3.89
N GLN A 454 -20.68 -17.48 3.28
CA GLN A 454 -20.12 -18.65 3.97
C GLN A 454 -18.84 -18.29 4.74
N ASP A 455 -17.99 -17.45 4.16
CA ASP A 455 -16.70 -16.97 4.67
C ASP A 455 -16.79 -15.54 5.26
N PHE A 456 -17.86 -15.24 5.97
CA PHE A 456 -18.11 -13.91 6.53
C PHE A 456 -16.90 -13.35 7.33
N VAL A 457 -16.64 -12.05 7.18
CA VAL A 457 -15.50 -11.38 7.80
C VAL A 457 -15.72 -11.23 9.32
N ARG A 458 -14.68 -11.60 10.08
CA ARG A 458 -14.60 -11.42 11.53
C ARG A 458 -13.85 -10.13 11.83
N TYR A 459 -14.59 -9.02 11.97
CA TYR A 459 -13.96 -7.74 12.26
C TYR A 459 -13.49 -7.68 13.71
N HIS A 460 -12.26 -7.22 13.92
CA HIS A 460 -11.72 -6.94 15.25
C HIS A 460 -12.20 -5.55 15.73
N LEU A 461 -13.48 -5.45 16.00
CA LEU A 461 -14.23 -4.28 16.45
C LEU A 461 -15.02 -4.66 17.72
N THR A 462 -15.72 -3.72 18.35
CA THR A 462 -16.64 -4.05 19.45
C THR A 462 -17.80 -4.93 18.96
N ALA A 463 -18.50 -5.59 19.88
CA ALA A 463 -19.67 -6.40 19.55
C ALA A 463 -20.77 -5.56 18.88
N GLY A 464 -21.01 -4.36 19.41
CA GLY A 464 -21.96 -3.42 18.85
C GLY A 464 -21.58 -2.95 17.45
N GLU A 465 -20.33 -2.54 17.25
CA GLU A 465 -19.81 -2.13 15.94
C GLU A 465 -19.89 -3.28 14.91
N ASN A 466 -19.57 -4.52 15.32
CA ASN A 466 -19.68 -5.68 14.44
C ASN A 466 -21.09 -5.91 13.89
N ILE A 467 -22.11 -5.51 14.62
CA ILE A 467 -23.51 -5.54 14.16
C ILE A 467 -23.81 -4.27 13.36
N GLY A 468 -23.40 -3.10 13.89
CA GLY A 468 -23.63 -1.78 13.31
C GLY A 468 -23.13 -1.61 11.89
N VAL A 469 -21.98 -2.27 11.52
CA VAL A 469 -21.46 -2.25 10.14
C VAL A 469 -22.44 -2.79 9.10
N GLY A 470 -23.50 -3.49 9.50
CA GLY A 470 -24.59 -3.87 8.61
C GLY A 470 -25.31 -2.66 8.02
N ARG A 471 -25.36 -1.52 8.76
CA ARG A 471 -25.97 -0.26 8.34
C ARG A 471 -25.27 0.94 8.98
N LEU A 472 -24.38 1.57 8.23
CA LEU A 472 -23.49 2.61 8.76
C LEU A 472 -24.21 3.88 9.21
N ASP A 473 -25.32 4.26 8.56
CA ASP A 473 -26.15 5.40 8.94
C ASP A 473 -26.89 5.22 10.29
N ALA A 474 -26.95 3.98 10.79
CA ALA A 474 -27.52 3.62 12.07
C ALA A 474 -26.49 2.93 13.00
N MET A 475 -25.20 3.13 12.78
CA MET A 475 -24.13 2.46 13.52
C MET A 475 -24.14 2.78 15.02
N ASP A 476 -24.64 3.97 15.41
CA ASP A 476 -24.76 4.42 16.80
C ASP A 476 -26.16 4.17 17.41
N ASP A 477 -27.06 3.54 16.66
CA ASP A 477 -28.42 3.22 17.15
C ASP A 477 -28.38 1.94 18.00
N ALA A 478 -28.15 2.12 19.30
CA ALA A 478 -28.09 1.02 20.27
C ALA A 478 -29.39 0.20 20.36
N VAL A 479 -30.56 0.81 20.11
CA VAL A 479 -31.86 0.12 20.15
C VAL A 479 -31.95 -0.85 18.97
N ARG A 480 -31.63 -0.37 17.79
CA ARG A 480 -31.63 -1.16 16.55
C ARG A 480 -30.59 -2.27 16.57
N ILE A 481 -29.37 -1.99 17.09
CA ILE A 481 -28.31 -2.98 17.27
C ILE A 481 -28.79 -4.11 18.19
N ARG A 482 -29.36 -3.78 19.36
CA ARG A 482 -29.89 -4.79 20.30
C ARG A 482 -31.02 -5.58 19.71
N GLU A 483 -31.94 -4.94 18.99
CA GLU A 483 -33.04 -5.63 18.33
C GLU A 483 -32.52 -6.60 17.25
N SER A 484 -31.53 -6.21 16.46
CA SER A 484 -30.86 -7.08 15.48
C SER A 484 -30.15 -8.25 16.15
N ALA A 485 -29.49 -8.00 17.29
CA ALA A 485 -28.87 -9.05 18.10
C ALA A 485 -29.89 -10.06 18.66
N ARG A 486 -31.06 -9.58 19.15
CA ARG A 486 -32.14 -10.44 19.65
C ARG A 486 -32.69 -11.34 18.56
N ARG A 487 -32.96 -10.78 17.38
CA ARG A 487 -33.42 -11.54 16.21
C ARG A 487 -32.44 -12.62 15.79
N ALA A 488 -31.14 -12.35 15.92
CA ALA A 488 -30.06 -13.30 15.63
C ALA A 488 -29.69 -14.22 16.80
N MET A 489 -30.40 -14.13 17.93
CA MET A 489 -30.07 -14.87 19.19
C MET A 489 -28.62 -14.63 19.66
N ALA A 490 -28.11 -13.43 19.43
CA ALA A 490 -26.79 -12.98 19.85
C ALA A 490 -26.82 -12.16 21.16
N ASP A 491 -27.96 -11.55 21.51
CA ASP A 491 -28.10 -10.57 22.60
C ASP A 491 -27.61 -11.15 23.95
N SER A 492 -28.15 -12.29 24.39
CA SER A 492 -27.76 -12.91 25.66
C SER A 492 -26.28 -13.32 25.70
N MET A 493 -25.75 -13.74 24.57
CA MET A 493 -24.32 -14.06 24.46
C MET A 493 -23.48 -12.79 24.58
N ILE A 494 -23.87 -11.70 23.92
CA ILE A 494 -23.16 -10.43 23.98
C ILE A 494 -23.24 -9.85 25.40
N GLU A 495 -24.39 -9.86 26.05
CA GLU A 495 -24.57 -9.40 27.43
C GLU A 495 -23.77 -10.21 28.46
N SER A 496 -23.41 -11.46 28.14
CA SER A 496 -22.53 -12.27 28.98
C SER A 496 -21.03 -11.92 28.84
N LEU A 497 -20.64 -11.10 27.86
CA LEU A 497 -19.28 -10.63 27.72
C LEU A 497 -18.95 -9.57 28.79
N PRO A 498 -17.68 -9.44 29.22
CA PRO A 498 -17.29 -8.51 30.30
C PRO A 498 -17.79 -7.08 30.10
N ASP A 499 -17.68 -6.52 28.89
CA ASP A 499 -18.10 -5.16 28.55
C ASP A 499 -19.35 -5.15 27.63
N GLY A 500 -20.07 -6.27 27.52
CA GLY A 500 -21.30 -6.38 26.74
C GLY A 500 -21.12 -5.96 25.29
N TYR A 501 -21.91 -5.00 24.81
CA TYR A 501 -21.84 -4.47 23.44
C TYR A 501 -20.57 -3.67 23.13
N ASP A 502 -19.91 -3.12 24.15
CA ASP A 502 -18.65 -2.39 24.02
C ASP A 502 -17.42 -3.32 24.08
N GLN A 503 -17.64 -4.63 24.30
CA GLN A 503 -16.57 -5.62 24.34
C GLN A 503 -15.91 -5.74 22.95
N MET A 504 -14.59 -5.51 22.90
CA MET A 504 -13.76 -5.79 21.73
C MET A 504 -13.75 -7.28 21.41
N ILE A 505 -14.07 -7.66 20.18
CA ILE A 505 -14.07 -9.06 19.73
C ILE A 505 -12.82 -9.35 18.89
N GLY A 506 -12.26 -10.54 19.12
CA GLY A 506 -11.03 -11.02 18.45
C GLY A 506 -9.76 -10.69 19.23
N ARG A 507 -8.74 -11.55 19.10
CA ARG A 507 -7.49 -11.50 19.89
C ARG A 507 -6.41 -10.56 19.34
N ARG A 508 -6.73 -9.74 18.37
CA ARG A 508 -5.75 -8.81 17.78
C ARG A 508 -5.35 -7.70 18.77
N PHE A 509 -6.27 -7.31 19.64
CA PHE A 509 -6.07 -6.29 20.68
C PHE A 509 -6.08 -6.91 22.06
N LYS A 510 -5.37 -6.28 23.03
CA LYS A 510 -5.19 -6.84 24.40
C LYS A 510 -6.50 -7.09 25.14
N THR A 511 -7.52 -6.26 24.93
CA THR A 511 -8.84 -6.34 25.57
C THR A 511 -9.80 -7.25 24.80
N GLY A 512 -9.36 -7.83 23.69
CA GLY A 512 -10.22 -8.60 22.79
C GLY A 512 -10.52 -10.01 23.31
N VAL A 513 -11.79 -10.39 23.27
CA VAL A 513 -12.30 -11.74 23.58
C VAL A 513 -12.58 -12.49 22.29
N ASP A 514 -12.14 -13.74 22.19
CA ASP A 514 -12.42 -14.57 21.03
C ASP A 514 -13.78 -15.26 21.17
N LEU A 515 -14.49 -15.33 20.08
CA LEU A 515 -15.78 -16.01 20.00
C LEU A 515 -15.66 -17.36 19.32
N SER A 516 -16.51 -18.32 19.71
CA SER A 516 -16.63 -19.58 18.97
C SER A 516 -17.17 -19.34 17.55
N GLY A 517 -16.99 -20.31 16.63
CA GLY A 517 -17.51 -20.20 15.26
C GLY A 517 -19.02 -19.93 15.21
N GLY A 518 -19.81 -20.60 16.05
CA GLY A 518 -21.24 -20.39 16.15
C GLY A 518 -21.65 -19.02 16.73
N GLN A 519 -20.85 -18.50 17.67
CA GLN A 519 -21.08 -17.14 18.21
C GLN A 519 -20.78 -16.07 17.14
N TRP A 520 -19.68 -16.21 16.39
CA TRP A 520 -19.37 -15.36 15.25
C TRP A 520 -20.46 -15.38 14.19
N GLN A 521 -21.05 -16.56 13.94
CA GLN A 521 -22.13 -16.70 12.98
C GLN A 521 -23.39 -15.95 13.42
N LYS A 522 -23.75 -15.97 14.71
CA LYS A 522 -24.85 -15.16 15.26
C LYS A 522 -24.62 -13.67 15.06
N ILE A 523 -23.37 -13.19 15.24
CA ILE A 523 -22.99 -11.81 14.94
C ILE A 523 -23.18 -11.49 13.45
N ALA A 524 -22.74 -12.38 12.54
CA ALA A 524 -22.93 -12.19 11.10
C ALA A 524 -24.42 -12.13 10.69
N ILE A 525 -25.26 -12.97 11.32
CA ILE A 525 -26.71 -12.94 11.13
C ILE A 525 -27.30 -11.62 11.65
N ALA A 526 -26.89 -11.15 12.84
CA ALA A 526 -27.32 -9.85 13.38
C ALA A 526 -26.97 -8.68 12.46
N ARG A 527 -25.79 -8.75 11.81
CA ARG A 527 -25.35 -7.78 10.80
C ARG A 527 -26.30 -7.72 9.60
N ALA A 528 -26.76 -8.86 9.12
CA ALA A 528 -27.73 -8.92 8.03
C ALA A 528 -29.11 -8.36 8.45
N TYR A 529 -29.55 -8.61 9.68
CA TYR A 529 -30.79 -8.00 10.20
C TYR A 529 -30.67 -6.49 10.39
N MET A 530 -29.50 -5.99 10.77
CA MET A 530 -29.23 -4.57 10.87
C MET A 530 -29.42 -3.85 9.54
N ARG A 531 -29.14 -4.53 8.41
CA ARG A 531 -29.29 -4.00 7.04
C ARG A 531 -30.72 -3.61 6.71
N ASP A 532 -31.72 -4.39 7.18
CA ASP A 532 -33.15 -4.19 6.88
C ASP A 532 -33.47 -4.19 5.38
N ALA A 533 -32.83 -5.09 4.67
CA ALA A 533 -32.92 -5.19 3.22
C ALA A 533 -34.26 -5.81 2.74
N GLN A 534 -34.65 -5.50 1.50
CA GLN A 534 -35.81 -6.11 0.84
C GLN A 534 -35.50 -7.55 0.35
N VAL A 535 -34.24 -7.82 0.05
CA VAL A 535 -33.74 -9.13 -0.42
C VAL A 535 -32.72 -9.66 0.58
N MET A 536 -32.90 -10.89 1.03
CA MET A 536 -31.99 -11.55 1.96
C MET A 536 -31.34 -12.75 1.27
N ILE A 537 -30.02 -12.85 1.37
CA ILE A 537 -29.23 -13.93 0.80
C ILE A 537 -28.45 -14.61 1.92
N LEU A 538 -28.62 -15.93 2.04
CA LEU A 538 -27.93 -16.74 3.03
C LEU A 538 -27.13 -17.82 2.30
N ASP A 539 -25.82 -17.69 2.31
CA ASP A 539 -24.91 -18.66 1.74
C ASP A 539 -24.34 -19.52 2.88
N GLU A 540 -24.88 -20.73 3.06
CA GLU A 540 -24.53 -21.70 4.11
C GLU A 540 -24.47 -21.12 5.53
N PRO A 541 -25.53 -20.43 6.00
CA PRO A 541 -25.49 -19.62 7.22
C PRO A 541 -25.34 -20.45 8.51
N THR A 542 -25.35 -21.77 8.46
CA THR A 542 -25.40 -22.66 9.63
C THR A 542 -24.26 -23.67 9.70
N ALA A 543 -23.22 -23.53 8.88
CA ALA A 543 -22.11 -24.49 8.80
C ALA A 543 -21.39 -24.75 10.15
N ALA A 544 -21.40 -23.77 11.08
CA ALA A 544 -20.76 -23.88 12.40
C ALA A 544 -21.76 -24.03 13.58
N LEU A 545 -23.07 -24.21 13.30
CA LEU A 545 -24.11 -24.36 14.33
C LEU A 545 -24.46 -25.83 14.57
N ASP A 546 -24.86 -26.15 15.81
CA ASP A 546 -25.48 -27.41 16.11
C ASP A 546 -26.91 -27.48 15.54
N ALA A 547 -27.48 -28.70 15.47
CA ALA A 547 -28.79 -28.92 14.84
C ALA A 547 -29.93 -28.12 15.49
N ARG A 548 -29.86 -27.83 16.80
CA ARG A 548 -30.86 -27.07 17.52
C ARG A 548 -30.76 -25.59 17.20
N ALA A 549 -29.57 -25.02 17.29
CA ALA A 549 -29.32 -23.63 16.95
C ALA A 549 -29.61 -23.35 15.47
N GLU A 550 -29.30 -24.30 14.59
CA GLU A 550 -29.66 -24.24 13.18
C GLU A 550 -31.18 -24.15 12.98
N PHE A 551 -31.94 -25.04 13.57
CA PHE A 551 -33.39 -25.06 13.48
C PHE A 551 -33.99 -23.73 13.98
N GLU A 552 -33.50 -23.20 15.10
CA GLU A 552 -33.93 -21.93 15.67
C GLU A 552 -33.60 -20.74 14.74
N VAL A 553 -32.40 -20.72 14.13
CA VAL A 553 -32.02 -19.69 13.14
C VAL A 553 -32.94 -19.73 11.92
N PHE A 554 -33.24 -20.92 11.39
CA PHE A 554 -34.12 -21.05 10.23
C PHE A 554 -35.58 -20.72 10.53
N GLN A 555 -36.07 -21.09 11.71
CA GLN A 555 -37.41 -20.66 12.17
C GLN A 555 -37.52 -19.13 12.20
N ARG A 556 -36.52 -18.46 12.78
CA ARG A 556 -36.45 -17.00 12.81
C ARG A 556 -36.31 -16.41 11.42
N PHE A 557 -35.53 -17.03 10.57
CA PHE A 557 -35.40 -16.61 9.19
C PHE A 557 -36.73 -16.69 8.44
N LYS A 558 -37.47 -17.77 8.60
CA LYS A 558 -38.81 -17.92 8.01
C LYS A 558 -39.82 -16.87 8.53
N GLU A 559 -39.80 -16.59 9.83
CA GLU A 559 -40.64 -15.52 10.43
C GLU A 559 -40.31 -14.14 9.83
N LEU A 560 -39.03 -13.87 9.53
CA LEU A 560 -38.53 -12.60 9.02
C LEU A 560 -38.57 -12.49 7.50
N SER A 561 -38.63 -13.62 6.80
CA SER A 561 -38.80 -13.68 5.34
C SER A 561 -40.27 -13.49 4.93
N VAL A 562 -41.21 -13.44 5.89
CA VAL A 562 -42.61 -13.10 5.58
C VAL A 562 -42.68 -11.73 4.91
N ARG A 563 -43.05 -11.72 3.63
CA ARG A 563 -43.09 -10.53 2.74
C ARG A 563 -41.69 -10.00 2.33
N ARG A 564 -40.64 -10.80 2.39
CA ARG A 564 -39.29 -10.45 1.86
C ARG A 564 -38.81 -11.54 0.91
N THR A 565 -38.24 -11.12 -0.16
CA THR A 565 -37.59 -12.04 -1.10
C THR A 565 -36.32 -12.62 -0.48
N ALA A 566 -36.14 -13.95 -0.54
CA ALA A 566 -34.97 -14.59 0.05
C ALA A 566 -34.36 -15.66 -0.86
N VAL A 567 -33.04 -15.73 -0.85
CA VAL A 567 -32.26 -16.79 -1.49
C VAL A 567 -31.48 -17.55 -0.43
N LEU A 568 -31.67 -18.84 -0.37
CA LEU A 568 -31.02 -19.74 0.55
C LEU A 568 -30.11 -20.71 -0.19
N ILE A 569 -28.81 -20.69 0.08
CA ILE A 569 -27.91 -21.77 -0.28
C ILE A 569 -27.69 -22.65 0.95
N SER A 570 -28.03 -23.90 0.86
CA SER A 570 -27.79 -24.84 1.95
C SER A 570 -27.51 -26.24 1.42
N HIS A 571 -26.55 -26.90 2.06
CA HIS A 571 -26.32 -28.33 1.88
C HIS A 571 -27.17 -29.19 2.81
N ARG A 572 -27.97 -28.58 3.71
CA ARG A 572 -28.82 -29.30 4.66
C ARG A 572 -30.28 -29.27 4.22
N PHE A 573 -30.82 -30.40 3.92
CA PHE A 573 -32.17 -30.51 3.38
C PHE A 573 -33.28 -30.11 4.36
N SER A 574 -33.01 -30.13 5.67
CA SER A 574 -33.92 -29.56 6.68
C SER A 574 -34.26 -28.12 6.40
N SER A 575 -33.28 -27.36 5.92
CA SER A 575 -33.43 -25.92 5.55
C SER A 575 -34.07 -25.76 4.17
N VAL A 576 -33.59 -26.54 3.20
CA VAL A 576 -34.05 -26.49 1.79
C VAL A 576 -35.55 -26.80 1.68
N ARG A 577 -36.04 -27.75 2.50
CA ARG A 577 -37.45 -28.13 2.52
C ARG A 577 -38.42 -27.00 2.95
N MET A 578 -37.90 -25.96 3.61
CA MET A 578 -38.70 -24.82 4.04
C MET A 578 -38.87 -23.74 2.96
N ALA A 579 -38.16 -23.83 1.85
CA ALA A 579 -38.25 -22.91 0.73
C ALA A 579 -39.53 -23.15 -0.09
N ASP A 580 -40.05 -22.08 -0.66
CA ASP A 580 -41.23 -22.14 -1.53
C ASP A 580 -40.92 -22.84 -2.84
N ARG A 581 -39.70 -22.66 -3.34
CA ARG A 581 -39.17 -23.28 -4.56
C ARG A 581 -37.69 -23.56 -4.47
N ILE A 582 -37.24 -24.61 -5.14
CA ILE A 582 -35.87 -25.09 -5.17
C ILE A 582 -35.36 -25.03 -6.59
N LEU A 583 -34.17 -24.46 -6.80
CA LEU A 583 -33.42 -24.55 -8.04
C LEU A 583 -32.28 -25.54 -7.85
N VAL A 584 -32.21 -26.55 -8.72
CA VAL A 584 -31.12 -27.54 -8.75
C VAL A 584 -30.12 -27.14 -9.82
N LEU A 585 -28.91 -26.82 -9.38
CA LEU A 585 -27.80 -26.44 -10.24
C LEU A 585 -26.82 -27.61 -10.41
N ALA A 586 -26.43 -27.88 -11.63
CA ALA A 586 -25.41 -28.86 -11.96
C ALA A 586 -24.51 -28.34 -13.10
N HIS A 587 -23.19 -28.41 -12.90
CA HIS A 587 -22.21 -27.99 -13.92
C HIS A 587 -22.47 -26.59 -14.50
N GLY A 588 -22.85 -25.64 -13.66
CA GLY A 588 -23.15 -24.26 -14.08
C GLY A 588 -24.48 -24.07 -14.82
N ARG A 589 -25.38 -25.05 -14.82
CA ARG A 589 -26.68 -24.99 -15.49
C ARG A 589 -27.82 -25.30 -14.55
N LEU A 590 -28.98 -24.75 -14.84
CA LEU A 590 -30.23 -25.10 -14.18
C LEU A 590 -30.69 -26.46 -14.71
N GLU A 591 -30.75 -27.49 -13.84
CA GLU A 591 -31.14 -28.84 -14.18
C GLU A 591 -32.63 -29.08 -13.90
N ALA A 592 -33.11 -28.61 -12.73
CA ALA A 592 -34.51 -28.78 -12.33
C ALA A 592 -34.97 -27.62 -11.44
N THR A 593 -36.27 -27.36 -11.43
CA THR A 593 -36.93 -26.42 -10.52
C THR A 593 -38.26 -26.98 -10.07
N GLY A 594 -38.62 -26.76 -8.80
CA GLY A 594 -39.89 -27.22 -8.25
C GLY A 594 -39.90 -27.13 -6.73
N THR A 595 -41.00 -27.56 -6.11
CA THR A 595 -41.12 -27.75 -4.66
C THR A 595 -40.36 -29.02 -4.24
N HIS A 596 -40.16 -29.20 -2.94
CA HIS A 596 -39.54 -30.40 -2.39
C HIS A 596 -40.22 -31.67 -2.88
N ASP A 597 -41.57 -31.70 -2.77
CA ASP A 597 -42.38 -32.89 -3.09
C ASP A 597 -42.33 -33.23 -4.60
N GLU A 598 -42.37 -32.19 -5.46
CA GLU A 598 -42.27 -32.36 -6.91
C GLU A 598 -40.88 -32.90 -7.32
N LEU A 599 -39.82 -32.39 -6.76
CA LEU A 599 -38.46 -32.82 -7.08
C LEU A 599 -38.13 -34.20 -6.53
N MET A 600 -38.71 -34.59 -5.37
CA MET A 600 -38.62 -35.94 -4.86
C MET A 600 -39.40 -36.94 -5.72
N ALA A 601 -40.61 -36.56 -6.18
CA ALA A 601 -41.42 -37.39 -7.05
C ALA A 601 -40.78 -37.60 -8.45
N ALA A 602 -40.06 -36.60 -8.93
CA ALA A 602 -39.31 -36.66 -10.22
C ALA A 602 -38.11 -37.62 -10.18
N GLY A 603 -37.59 -38.00 -9.00
CA GLY A 603 -36.50 -38.95 -8.83
C GLY A 603 -35.15 -38.55 -9.45
N GLY A 604 -34.94 -37.26 -9.67
CA GLY A 604 -33.72 -36.72 -10.27
C GLY A 604 -32.61 -36.47 -9.23
N ARG A 605 -31.61 -35.69 -9.64
CA ARG A 605 -30.43 -35.34 -8.81
C ARG A 605 -30.80 -34.81 -7.42
N TYR A 606 -31.88 -34.06 -7.30
CA TYR A 606 -32.36 -33.58 -5.99
C TYR A 606 -32.71 -34.73 -5.04
N ALA A 607 -33.45 -35.72 -5.52
CA ALA A 607 -33.85 -36.89 -4.73
C ALA A 607 -32.60 -37.71 -4.35
N GLU A 608 -31.67 -37.92 -5.27
CA GLU A 608 -30.40 -38.59 -5.02
C GLU A 608 -29.60 -37.91 -3.90
N LEU A 609 -29.38 -36.61 -3.98
CA LEU A 609 -28.66 -35.82 -2.97
C LEU A 609 -29.37 -35.86 -1.61
N PHE A 610 -30.72 -35.81 -1.62
CA PHE A 610 -31.54 -35.93 -0.41
C PHE A 610 -31.37 -37.31 0.27
N GLU A 611 -31.47 -38.38 -0.50
CA GLU A 611 -31.33 -39.74 0.00
C GLU A 611 -29.91 -40.03 0.56
N LEU A 612 -28.87 -39.56 -0.13
CA LEU A 612 -27.48 -39.65 0.33
C LEU A 612 -27.31 -38.96 1.70
N GLN A 613 -27.88 -37.79 1.88
CA GLN A 613 -27.80 -37.09 3.15
C GLN A 613 -28.65 -37.74 4.23
N ALA A 614 -29.85 -38.21 3.92
CA ALA A 614 -30.72 -38.92 4.83
C ALA A 614 -30.09 -40.25 5.31
N ALA A 615 -29.35 -40.95 4.44
CA ALA A 615 -28.59 -42.14 4.79
C ALA A 615 -27.49 -41.89 5.82
N GLY A 616 -26.88 -40.68 5.80
CA GLY A 616 -25.88 -40.24 6.78
C GLY A 616 -26.45 -39.95 8.19
N TYR A 617 -27.76 -39.81 8.33
CA TYR A 617 -28.47 -39.56 9.59
C TYR A 617 -29.17 -40.81 10.15
N ARG A 618 -29.19 -41.92 9.42
CA ARG A 618 -29.64 -43.25 9.88
C ARG A 618 -28.47 -44.08 10.40
#